data_1ef8f0ef93073e88b049ab2a9cc21eb2
#
_entry.id   1ef8f0ef93073e88b049ab2a9cc21eb2
#
_cell.length_a   1.000
_cell.length_b   1.000
_cell.length_c   1.000
_cell.angle_alpha   90.00
_cell.angle_beta   90.00
_cell.angle_gamma   90.00
#
_symmetry.space_group_name_H-M   'P 1'
#
loop_
_entity.id
_entity.type
_entity.pdbx_description
1 polymer ?
#
loop_
_entity_poly.entity_id
_entity_poly.type
_entity_poly.pdbx_seq_one_letter_code
_entity_poly.pdbx_strand_id
1 'polypeptide(L)'
;RDQTSARPEQVFQVVASLGGSRGWLYWDWAWSLRGAFDRLVGGPGLRRGRRHPSQILPGDAVDFWRVEAVSEPRQVRLRAEMKVPGSAWLQWDIEPDGAGSRIVQTALFAPVGLTGTLYWNLLYPVHKIIFAGMLRSIVRVAEEKATA
;
A
#
# COMPACT_ATOMS: atom_id res chain seq x y z
N ARG A 1 0.37 9.00 9.60
CA ARG A 1 1.80 9.31 9.67
C ARG A 1 2.42 8.73 10.90
N ASP A 2 3.70 8.34 10.81
CA ASP A 2 4.46 7.77 11.92
C ASP A 2 5.94 8.15 11.78
N GLN A 3 6.70 8.02 12.87
CA GLN A 3 8.15 8.25 12.94
C GLN A 3 8.86 6.94 13.21
N THR A 4 10.10 6.81 12.73
CA THR A 4 10.92 5.61 12.89
C THR A 4 12.40 5.98 13.03
N SER A 5 13.15 5.16 13.74
CA SER A 5 14.62 5.26 13.81
C SER A 5 15.33 4.78 12.55
N ALA A 6 14.62 4.09 11.66
CA ALA A 6 15.17 3.62 10.39
C ALA A 6 15.40 4.79 9.40
N ARG A 7 16.48 4.70 8.63
CA ARG A 7 16.81 5.70 7.59
C ARG A 7 15.82 5.61 6.40
N PRO A 8 15.65 6.68 5.61
CA PRO A 8 14.72 6.71 4.48
C PRO A 8 14.90 5.52 3.51
N GLU A 9 16.12 5.13 3.23
CA GLU A 9 16.42 4.01 2.33
C GLU A 9 15.91 2.68 2.87
N GLN A 10 16.01 2.46 4.18
CA GLN A 10 15.52 1.25 4.84
C GLN A 10 13.99 1.19 4.83
N VAL A 11 13.34 2.30 5.11
CA VAL A 11 11.87 2.43 5.02
C VAL A 11 11.40 2.21 3.59
N PHE A 12 12.06 2.84 2.62
CA PHE A 12 11.75 2.68 1.19
C PHE A 12 11.86 1.23 0.74
N GLN A 13 12.92 0.51 1.14
CA GLN A 13 13.07 -0.92 0.81
C GLN A 13 11.94 -1.78 1.35
N VAL A 14 11.41 -1.47 2.54
CA VAL A 14 10.23 -2.17 3.09
C VAL A 14 9.02 -1.90 2.23
N VAL A 15 8.73 -0.63 1.93
CA VAL A 15 7.60 -0.24 1.08
C VAL A 15 7.73 -0.84 -0.32
N ALA A 16 8.91 -0.76 -0.94
CA ALA A 16 9.17 -1.32 -2.26
C ALA A 16 9.04 -2.85 -2.33
N SER A 17 9.08 -3.55 -1.19
CA SER A 17 8.95 -5.00 -1.12
C SER A 17 7.55 -5.49 -0.73
N LEU A 18 6.58 -4.60 -0.55
CA LEU A 18 5.19 -4.97 -0.25
C LEU A 18 4.53 -5.76 -1.38
N GLY A 19 3.56 -6.60 -1.04
CA GLY A 19 2.82 -7.43 -1.99
C GLY A 19 3.57 -8.68 -2.43
N GLY A 20 2.96 -9.41 -3.37
CA GLY A 20 3.47 -10.70 -3.82
C GLY A 20 3.53 -11.74 -2.70
N SER A 21 4.61 -12.52 -2.64
CA SER A 21 4.80 -13.56 -1.63
C SER A 21 4.96 -13.03 -0.20
N ARG A 22 5.45 -11.78 -0.05
CA ARG A 22 5.59 -11.12 1.25
C ARG A 22 4.26 -10.67 1.83
N GLY A 23 3.27 -10.40 0.99
CA GLY A 23 1.99 -9.85 1.40
C GLY A 23 2.05 -8.36 1.80
N TRP A 24 0.99 -7.92 2.48
CA TRP A 24 0.78 -6.51 2.81
C TRP A 24 1.06 -6.19 4.28
N LEU A 25 1.69 -7.12 5.01
CA LEU A 25 2.16 -7.03 6.40
C LEU A 25 1.05 -6.92 7.45
N TYR A 26 -0.18 -6.66 7.06
CA TYR A 26 -1.30 -6.53 7.98
C TYR A 26 -2.60 -7.02 7.35
N TRP A 27 -3.29 -7.93 8.01
CA TRP A 27 -4.57 -8.50 7.60
C TRP A 27 -4.60 -8.99 6.14
N ASP A 28 -3.62 -9.77 5.75
CA ASP A 28 -3.55 -10.36 4.40
C ASP A 28 -4.81 -11.13 4.00
N TRP A 29 -5.52 -11.74 4.95
CA TRP A 29 -6.79 -12.39 4.71
C TRP A 29 -7.87 -11.41 4.21
N ALA A 30 -7.91 -10.18 4.72
CA ALA A 30 -8.86 -9.16 4.27
C ALA A 30 -8.56 -8.73 2.82
N TRP A 31 -7.29 -8.61 2.46
CA TRP A 31 -6.88 -8.35 1.07
C TRP A 31 -7.26 -9.51 0.15
N SER A 32 -7.08 -10.75 0.60
CA SER A 32 -7.47 -11.96 -0.14
C SER A 32 -8.98 -12.04 -0.33
N LEU A 33 -9.76 -11.76 0.70
CA LEU A 33 -11.23 -11.72 0.64
C LEU A 33 -11.71 -10.64 -0.34
N ARG A 34 -11.13 -9.45 -0.28
CA ARG A 34 -11.45 -8.36 -1.22
C ARG A 34 -11.14 -8.75 -2.66
N GLY A 35 -10.01 -9.42 -2.90
CA GLY A 35 -9.63 -9.93 -4.21
C GLY A 35 -10.58 -11.02 -4.73
N ALA A 36 -11.05 -11.92 -3.87
CA ALA A 36 -12.04 -12.93 -4.22
C ALA A 36 -13.37 -12.28 -4.62
N PHE A 37 -13.82 -11.28 -3.86
CA PHE A 37 -15.04 -10.54 -4.17
C PHE A 37 -14.92 -9.77 -5.50
N ASP A 38 -13.77 -9.14 -5.76
CA ASP A 38 -13.51 -8.45 -7.01
C ASP A 38 -13.61 -9.38 -8.23
N ARG A 39 -13.12 -10.62 -8.11
CA ARG A 39 -13.28 -11.65 -9.17
C ARG A 39 -14.73 -11.99 -9.44
N LEU A 40 -15.58 -12.06 -8.41
CA LEU A 40 -17.01 -12.36 -8.57
C LEU A 40 -17.72 -11.29 -9.40
N VAL A 41 -17.28 -10.03 -9.33
CA VAL A 41 -17.82 -8.92 -10.12
C VAL A 41 -17.04 -8.69 -11.42
N GLY A 42 -16.18 -9.62 -11.81
CA GLY A 42 -15.42 -9.61 -13.07
C GLY A 42 -14.21 -8.68 -13.09
N GLY A 43 -13.66 -8.34 -11.93
CA GLY A 43 -12.40 -7.63 -11.80
C GLY A 43 -11.17 -8.56 -11.81
N PRO A 44 -9.94 -8.01 -11.79
CA PRO A 44 -8.71 -8.79 -11.84
C PRO A 44 -8.47 -9.65 -10.61
N GLY A 45 -9.13 -9.37 -9.49
CA GLY A 45 -8.89 -10.02 -8.21
C GLY A 45 -7.52 -9.67 -7.62
N LEU A 46 -7.11 -10.44 -6.61
CA LEU A 46 -5.78 -10.31 -6.05
C LEU A 46 -4.78 -11.02 -6.99
N ARG A 47 -4.00 -10.24 -7.71
CA ARG A 47 -2.88 -10.76 -8.52
C ARG A 47 -1.67 -10.94 -7.62
N ARG A 48 -1.43 -12.15 -7.12
CA ARG A 48 -0.23 -12.45 -6.35
C ARG A 48 0.95 -12.61 -7.30
N GLY A 49 1.57 -11.49 -7.68
CA GLY A 49 2.73 -11.46 -8.56
C GLY A 49 3.40 -10.11 -8.55
N ARG A 50 4.72 -10.16 -8.69
CA ARG A 50 5.60 -9.01 -8.85
C ARG A 50 6.67 -9.36 -9.86
N ARG A 51 7.14 -8.35 -10.60
CA ARG A 51 8.29 -8.51 -11.50
C ARG A 51 9.58 -8.84 -10.73
N HIS A 52 9.79 -8.20 -9.58
CA HIS A 52 10.97 -8.36 -8.74
C HIS A 52 10.61 -8.25 -7.25
N PRO A 53 11.20 -9.08 -6.34
CA PRO A 53 10.78 -9.13 -4.94
C PRO A 53 11.06 -7.86 -4.12
N SER A 54 12.06 -7.07 -4.52
CA SER A 54 12.49 -5.86 -3.78
C SER A 54 12.59 -4.59 -4.63
N GLN A 55 12.57 -4.71 -5.96
CA GLN A 55 12.61 -3.55 -6.86
C GLN A 55 11.23 -3.21 -7.38
N ILE A 56 10.98 -1.92 -7.53
CA ILE A 56 9.71 -1.38 -7.98
C ILE A 56 9.96 -0.27 -9.00
N LEU A 57 9.28 -0.34 -10.13
CA LEU A 57 9.37 0.65 -11.21
C LEU A 57 7.96 1.12 -11.60
N PRO A 58 7.82 2.37 -12.09
CA PRO A 58 6.56 2.82 -12.66
C PRO A 58 6.07 1.86 -13.76
N GLY A 59 4.78 1.52 -13.71
CA GLY A 59 4.18 0.55 -14.60
C GLY A 59 4.16 -0.90 -14.11
N ASP A 60 4.93 -1.24 -13.07
CA ASP A 60 4.90 -2.58 -12.47
C ASP A 60 3.52 -2.89 -11.87
N ALA A 61 3.07 -4.13 -12.03
CA ALA A 61 1.93 -4.66 -11.29
C ALA A 61 2.41 -5.22 -9.95
N VAL A 62 1.76 -4.83 -8.86
CA VAL A 62 1.97 -5.36 -7.52
C VAL A 62 0.62 -5.81 -6.99
N ASP A 63 0.33 -7.09 -7.09
CA ASP A 63 -0.98 -7.67 -6.85
C ASP A 63 -2.07 -6.96 -7.69
N PHE A 64 -3.09 -6.35 -7.09
CA PHE A 64 -4.10 -5.56 -7.81
C PHE A 64 -3.74 -4.08 -7.97
N TRP A 65 -2.54 -3.69 -7.56
CA TRP A 65 -2.05 -2.33 -7.71
C TRP A 65 -1.17 -2.17 -8.96
N ARG A 66 -1.23 -0.99 -9.55
CA ARG A 66 -0.27 -0.54 -10.56
C ARG A 66 0.62 0.55 -9.96
N VAL A 67 1.93 0.40 -10.10
CA VAL A 67 2.87 1.42 -9.68
C VAL A 67 2.74 2.62 -10.62
N GLU A 68 2.34 3.76 -10.08
CA GLU A 68 2.13 4.99 -10.83
C GLU A 68 3.36 5.90 -10.80
N ALA A 69 3.99 6.03 -9.63
CA ALA A 69 5.19 6.85 -9.47
C ALA A 69 6.12 6.26 -8.41
N VAL A 70 7.41 6.40 -8.65
CA VAL A 70 8.48 6.04 -7.71
C VAL A 70 9.54 7.15 -7.73
N SER A 71 9.91 7.63 -6.55
CA SER A 71 11.03 8.56 -6.35
C SER A 71 11.83 8.04 -5.15
N GLU A 72 12.84 7.22 -5.42
CA GLU A 72 13.68 6.61 -4.38
C GLU A 72 14.59 7.65 -3.70
N PRO A 73 14.73 7.64 -2.38
CA PRO A 73 14.05 6.83 -1.38
C PRO A 73 12.81 7.53 -0.76
N ARG A 74 12.17 8.45 -1.47
CA ARG A 74 11.23 9.44 -0.95
C ARG A 74 9.76 9.11 -1.13
N GLN A 75 9.40 8.43 -2.25
CA GLN A 75 8.00 8.25 -2.57
C GLN A 75 7.72 6.98 -3.36
N VAL A 76 6.61 6.33 -3.01
CA VAL A 76 5.95 5.29 -3.82
C VAL A 76 4.47 5.61 -3.91
N ARG A 77 3.91 5.58 -5.12
CA ARG A 77 2.48 5.76 -5.35
C ARG A 77 1.92 4.63 -6.18
N LEU A 78 0.87 4.03 -5.68
CA LEU A 78 0.15 2.93 -6.30
C LEU A 78 -1.27 3.36 -6.66
N ARG A 79 -1.76 2.90 -7.82
CA ARG A 79 -3.15 3.03 -8.26
C ARG A 79 -3.82 1.67 -8.25
N ALA A 80 -5.01 1.57 -7.67
CA ALA A 80 -5.79 0.34 -7.68
C ALA A 80 -6.36 0.03 -9.07
N GLU A 81 -6.24 -1.22 -9.50
CA GLU A 81 -6.83 -1.73 -10.74
C GLU A 81 -8.07 -2.60 -10.50
N MET A 82 -8.50 -2.74 -9.25
CA MET A 82 -9.75 -3.42 -8.91
C MET A 82 -10.97 -2.70 -9.46
N LYS A 83 -12.05 -3.45 -9.72
CA LYS A 83 -13.36 -2.88 -9.97
C LYS A 83 -13.91 -2.24 -8.70
N VAL A 84 -13.82 -0.92 -8.66
CA VAL A 84 -14.41 -0.07 -7.62
C VAL A 84 -15.18 1.05 -8.30
N PRO A 85 -16.25 1.57 -7.68
CA PRO A 85 -16.99 2.70 -8.25
C PRO A 85 -16.24 4.01 -8.02
N GLY A 86 -15.08 4.15 -8.67
CA GLY A 86 -14.17 5.28 -8.55
C GLY A 86 -12.73 4.91 -8.84
N SER A 87 -11.82 5.76 -8.42
CA SER A 87 -10.38 5.52 -8.49
C SER A 87 -9.76 5.59 -7.10
N ALA A 88 -8.83 4.70 -6.81
CA ALA A 88 -8.16 4.62 -5.51
C ALA A 88 -6.64 4.63 -5.67
N TRP A 89 -5.97 5.33 -4.79
CA TRP A 89 -4.51 5.40 -4.71
C TRP A 89 -4.04 5.16 -3.29
N LEU A 90 -2.84 4.61 -3.19
CA LEU A 90 -2.10 4.45 -1.95
C LEU A 90 -0.70 5.01 -2.16
N GLN A 91 -0.30 5.95 -1.32
CA GLN A 91 0.97 6.65 -1.43
C GLN A 91 1.71 6.64 -0.10
N TRP A 92 3.01 6.49 -0.18
CA TRP A 92 3.95 6.69 0.94
C TRP A 92 4.93 7.79 0.57
N ASP A 93 5.01 8.78 1.44
CA ASP A 93 6.02 9.83 1.40
C ASP A 93 6.96 9.62 2.59
N ILE A 94 8.25 9.60 2.31
CA ILE A 94 9.31 9.28 3.27
C ILE A 94 10.27 10.47 3.33
N GLU A 95 10.39 11.06 4.50
CA GLU A 95 11.23 12.22 4.73
C GLU A 95 12.26 11.93 5.83
N PRO A 96 13.51 12.42 5.70
CA PRO A 96 14.45 12.40 6.81
C PRO A 96 13.89 13.17 8.01
N ASP A 97 14.07 12.61 9.21
CA ASP A 97 13.63 13.27 10.45
C ASP A 97 14.66 12.96 11.57
N GLY A 98 15.57 13.92 11.81
CA GLY A 98 16.71 13.71 12.69
C GLY A 98 17.62 12.59 12.20
N ALA A 99 17.88 11.59 13.05
CA ALA A 99 18.68 10.41 12.71
C ALA A 99 17.86 9.29 12.02
N GLY A 100 16.55 9.45 11.96
CA GLY A 100 15.61 8.49 11.38
C GLY A 100 14.79 9.06 10.24
N SER A 101 13.54 8.65 10.17
CA SER A 101 12.60 9.07 9.11
C SER A 101 11.19 9.31 9.63
N ARG A 102 10.46 10.15 8.93
CA ARG A 102 9.01 10.29 9.01
C ARG A 102 8.38 9.67 7.77
N ILE A 103 7.41 8.78 7.97
CA ILE A 103 6.62 8.20 6.91
C ILE A 103 5.18 8.71 6.97
N VAL A 104 4.67 9.17 5.84
CA VAL A 104 3.27 9.56 5.66
C VAL A 104 2.63 8.60 4.67
N GLN A 105 1.64 7.87 5.12
CA GLN A 105 0.83 7.00 4.27
C GLN A 105 -0.50 7.68 3.99
N THR A 106 -0.82 7.86 2.71
CA THR A 106 -2.04 8.51 2.24
C THR A 106 -2.84 7.53 1.39
N ALA A 107 -4.08 7.25 1.79
CA ALA A 107 -5.04 6.52 0.98
C ALA A 107 -6.05 7.54 0.41
N LEU A 108 -6.15 7.58 -0.91
CA LEU A 108 -7.04 8.46 -1.64
C LEU A 108 -8.10 7.64 -2.38
N PHE A 109 -9.33 8.12 -2.36
CA PHE A 109 -10.41 7.57 -3.15
C PHE A 109 -11.21 8.68 -3.79
N ALA A 110 -11.36 8.61 -5.11
CA ALA A 110 -12.20 9.50 -5.90
C ALA A 110 -13.47 8.73 -6.29
N PRO A 111 -14.59 8.88 -5.55
CA PRO A 111 -15.83 8.18 -5.85
C PRO A 111 -16.45 8.65 -7.16
N VAL A 112 -17.14 7.74 -7.85
CA VAL A 112 -17.98 8.05 -9.02
C VAL A 112 -19.45 7.78 -8.64
N GLY A 113 -20.24 8.85 -8.64
CA GLY A 113 -21.67 8.80 -8.33
C GLY A 113 -22.00 8.42 -6.87
N LEU A 114 -23.29 8.21 -6.61
CA LEU A 114 -23.78 7.85 -5.27
C LEU A 114 -23.28 6.48 -4.82
N THR A 115 -23.16 5.53 -5.73
CA THR A 115 -22.65 4.18 -5.43
C THR A 115 -21.21 4.23 -4.95
N GLY A 116 -20.38 5.08 -5.55
CA GLY A 116 -18.99 5.27 -5.11
C GLY A 116 -18.89 5.91 -3.73
N THR A 117 -19.71 6.91 -3.46
CA THR A 117 -19.75 7.57 -2.16
C THR A 117 -20.24 6.62 -1.05
N LEU A 118 -21.30 5.85 -1.33
CA LEU A 118 -21.83 4.86 -0.38
C LEU A 118 -20.81 3.75 -0.10
N TYR A 119 -20.17 3.21 -1.15
CA TYR A 119 -19.11 2.22 -1.05
C TYR A 119 -17.97 2.70 -0.14
N TRP A 120 -17.48 3.92 -0.35
CA TRP A 120 -16.40 4.50 0.44
C TRP A 120 -16.79 4.68 1.91
N ASN A 121 -17.95 5.28 2.18
CA ASN A 121 -18.42 5.51 3.55
C ASN A 121 -18.64 4.22 4.32
N LEU A 122 -19.17 3.18 3.68
CA LEU A 122 -19.41 1.88 4.30
C LEU A 122 -18.08 1.18 4.66
N LEU A 123 -17.07 1.26 3.80
CA LEU A 123 -15.79 0.57 3.98
C LEU A 123 -14.73 1.42 4.70
N TYR A 124 -14.99 2.70 4.90
CA TYR A 124 -14.04 3.61 5.54
C TYR A 124 -13.51 3.13 6.90
N PRO A 125 -14.34 2.66 7.85
CA PRO A 125 -13.85 2.19 9.15
C PRO A 125 -12.88 1.00 9.01
N VAL A 126 -13.16 0.06 8.12
CA VAL A 126 -12.31 -1.11 7.86
C VAL A 126 -11.00 -0.68 7.22
N HIS A 127 -11.04 0.18 6.20
CA HIS A 127 -9.85 0.73 5.57
C HIS A 127 -8.96 1.50 6.55
N LYS A 128 -9.55 2.28 7.46
CA LYS A 128 -8.82 3.00 8.49
C LYS A 128 -8.00 2.06 9.38
N ILE A 129 -8.59 0.94 9.81
CA ILE A 129 -7.92 -0.07 10.64
C ILE A 129 -6.80 -0.75 9.86
N ILE A 130 -7.08 -1.19 8.64
CA ILE A 130 -6.11 -1.89 7.79
C ILE A 130 -4.90 -1.00 7.49
N PHE A 131 -5.13 0.24 7.06
CA PHE A 131 -4.04 1.14 6.70
C PHE A 131 -3.23 1.60 7.91
N ALA A 132 -3.86 1.82 9.07
CA ALA A 132 -3.14 2.13 10.29
C ALA A 132 -2.28 0.94 10.77
N GLY A 133 -2.79 -0.28 10.66
CA GLY A 133 -2.04 -1.50 10.97
C GLY A 133 -0.88 -1.73 10.02
N MET A 134 -1.08 -1.50 8.72
CA MET A 134 -0.05 -1.62 7.71
C MET A 134 1.09 -0.62 7.93
N LEU A 135 0.78 0.65 8.23
CA LEU A 135 1.79 1.66 8.52
C LEU A 135 2.66 1.27 9.72
N ARG A 136 2.05 0.85 10.82
CA ARG A 136 2.78 0.37 12.00
C ARG A 136 3.66 -0.85 11.70
N SER A 137 3.19 -1.75 10.85
CA SER A 137 3.95 -2.92 10.44
C SER A 137 5.15 -2.55 9.56
N ILE A 138 5.00 -1.57 8.68
CA ILE A 138 6.11 -1.03 7.87
C ILE A 138 7.19 -0.44 8.78
N VAL A 139 6.80 0.39 9.74
CA VAL A 139 7.73 1.01 10.71
C VAL A 139 8.49 -0.07 11.49
N ARG A 140 7.78 -1.04 12.08
CA ARG A 140 8.39 -2.13 12.83
C ARG A 140 9.41 -2.92 12.00
N VAL A 141 9.05 -3.33 10.79
CA VAL A 141 9.95 -4.09 9.91
C VAL A 141 11.16 -3.26 9.49
N ALA A 142 10.99 -1.95 9.29
CA ALA A 142 12.11 -1.06 8.97
C ALA A 142 13.09 -0.93 10.15
N GLU A 143 12.59 -0.84 11.38
CA GLU A 143 13.40 -0.78 12.61
C GLU A 143 14.13 -2.09 12.88
N GLU A 144 13.46 -3.23 12.70
CA GLU A 144 14.10 -4.55 12.80
C GLU A 144 15.28 -4.69 11.83
N LYS A 145 15.16 -4.17 10.61
CA LYS A 145 16.25 -4.15 9.63
C LYS A 145 17.35 -3.14 9.95
N ALA A 146 17.02 -2.07 10.65
CA ALA A 146 18.01 -1.07 11.05
C ALA A 146 18.92 -1.55 12.18
N THR A 147 18.44 -2.51 12.99
CA THR A 147 19.15 -3.08 14.14
C THR A 147 19.88 -4.39 13.83
N ALA A 148 19.61 -4.99 12.67
CA ALA A 148 20.26 -6.21 12.20
C ALA A 148 21.55 -5.92 11.44
#